data_f87d1e26135cdf221b9c0ba6a2ffa30f
#
_entry.id   f87d1e26135cdf221b9c0ba6a2ffa30f
#
_cell.length_a   1.000
_cell.length_b   1.000
_cell.length_c   1.000
_cell.angle_alpha   90.00
_cell.angle_beta   90.00
_cell.angle_gamma   90.00
#
_symmetry.space_group_name_H-M   'P 1'
#
loop_
_entity.id
_entity.type
_entity.pdbx_description
1 polymer ?
#
loop_
_entity_poly.entity_id
_entity_poly.type
_entity_poly.pdbx_seq_one_letter_code
_entity_poly.pdbx_strand_id
1 'polypeptide(L)'
;MSKLLIESANGVRILKFNRPEKINAFDAELWQLFADGLNDSDQDASIKSVIVTGEGGNFSSGVDLESMVGEGGSDYERPFNNCIDALINFSKPLIAAASGRAVGGGATILLHFDYVFIDEDFKLKYPFAELGLVPELGSSYLLFDQLGYQKSFDVLTTSSWVNAKQYSDLGPVSYTHLTLPTT
;
A
#
# COMPACT_ATOMS: atom_id res chain seq x y z
N MET A 1 -13.27 -8.31 -14.68
CA MET A 1 -12.66 -9.04 -13.54
C MET A 1 -12.66 -8.12 -12.34
N SER A 2 -12.76 -8.66 -11.11
CA SER A 2 -12.68 -7.82 -9.90
C SER A 2 -11.32 -7.15 -9.80
N LYS A 3 -11.27 -5.89 -9.34
CA LYS A 3 -10.02 -5.14 -9.13
C LYS A 3 -9.29 -5.55 -7.85
N LEU A 4 -9.97 -6.28 -6.97
CA LEU A 4 -9.39 -6.93 -5.78
C LEU A 4 -9.74 -8.42 -5.83
N LEU A 5 -8.72 -9.28 -5.73
CA LEU A 5 -8.90 -10.72 -5.55
C LEU A 5 -8.76 -11.04 -4.07
N ILE A 6 -9.62 -11.92 -3.58
CA ILE A 6 -9.67 -12.34 -2.17
C ILE A 6 -9.58 -13.85 -2.09
N GLU A 7 -8.57 -14.33 -1.38
CA GLU A 7 -8.36 -15.74 -1.10
C GLU A 7 -8.23 -15.94 0.41
N SER A 8 -8.68 -17.09 0.93
CA SER A 8 -8.56 -17.41 2.35
C SER A 8 -8.18 -18.86 2.56
N ALA A 9 -7.17 -19.10 3.38
CA ALA A 9 -6.74 -20.45 3.75
C ALA A 9 -6.10 -20.44 5.14
N ASN A 10 -6.42 -21.42 5.97
CA ASN A 10 -5.76 -21.65 7.26
C ASN A 10 -5.76 -20.42 8.20
N GLY A 11 -6.79 -19.60 8.16
CA GLY A 11 -6.91 -18.40 8.98
C GLY A 11 -6.16 -17.17 8.43
N VAL A 12 -5.57 -17.27 7.24
CA VAL A 12 -4.94 -16.16 6.53
C VAL A 12 -5.83 -15.73 5.38
N ARG A 13 -6.09 -14.42 5.26
CA ARG A 13 -6.74 -13.83 4.08
C ARG A 13 -5.71 -13.09 3.24
N ILE A 14 -5.74 -13.31 1.94
CA ILE A 14 -4.91 -12.59 0.97
C ILE A 14 -5.81 -11.63 0.21
N LEU A 15 -5.48 -10.34 0.29
CA LEU A 15 -6.07 -9.28 -0.52
C LEU A 15 -5.07 -8.90 -1.60
N LYS A 16 -5.40 -9.16 -2.87
CA LYS A 16 -4.50 -8.93 -3.99
C LYS A 16 -5.07 -7.85 -4.92
N PHE A 17 -4.39 -6.73 -5.05
CA PHE A 17 -4.72 -5.69 -6.02
C PHE A 17 -4.60 -6.27 -7.43
N ASN A 18 -5.62 -6.10 -8.26
CA ASN A 18 -5.72 -6.76 -9.56
C ASN A 18 -6.10 -5.77 -10.68
N ARG A 19 -5.20 -4.80 -10.87
CA ARG A 19 -5.18 -3.88 -12.02
C ARG A 19 -3.78 -3.83 -12.63
N PRO A 20 -3.19 -4.97 -13.05
CA PRO A 20 -1.79 -5.01 -13.50
C PRO A 20 -1.52 -4.11 -14.70
N GLU A 21 -2.51 -3.87 -15.57
CA GLU A 21 -2.43 -2.97 -16.72
C GLU A 21 -2.23 -1.48 -16.33
N LYS A 22 -2.59 -1.12 -15.10
CA LYS A 22 -2.37 0.22 -14.50
C LYS A 22 -1.37 0.15 -13.33
N ILE A 23 -0.56 -0.90 -13.25
CA ILE A 23 0.38 -1.13 -12.14
C ILE A 23 -0.35 -1.05 -10.79
N ASN A 24 -1.53 -1.64 -10.70
CA ASN A 24 -2.38 -1.64 -9.52
C ASN A 24 -2.68 -0.24 -8.94
N ALA A 25 -2.86 0.76 -9.81
CA ALA A 25 -3.28 2.10 -9.41
C ALA A 25 -4.67 2.06 -8.75
N PHE A 26 -4.85 2.86 -7.71
CA PHE A 26 -6.11 2.98 -6.98
C PHE A 26 -7.03 3.99 -7.65
N ASP A 27 -8.17 3.52 -8.14
CA ASP A 27 -9.34 4.33 -8.39
C ASP A 27 -10.33 4.23 -7.23
N ALA A 28 -11.44 4.95 -7.29
CA ALA A 28 -12.47 4.95 -6.24
C ALA A 28 -12.97 3.53 -5.90
N GLU A 29 -13.16 2.69 -6.92
CA GLU A 29 -13.62 1.31 -6.74
C GLU A 29 -12.59 0.45 -6.01
N LEU A 30 -11.31 0.52 -6.38
CA LEU A 30 -10.27 -0.27 -5.71
C LEU A 30 -10.05 0.20 -4.25
N TRP A 31 -10.11 1.52 -3.98
CA TRP A 31 -10.10 2.02 -2.60
C TRP A 31 -11.23 1.43 -1.76
N GLN A 32 -12.47 1.45 -2.31
CA GLN A 32 -13.62 0.91 -1.58
C GLN A 32 -13.51 -0.60 -1.38
N LEU A 33 -13.14 -1.35 -2.44
CA LEU A 33 -12.96 -2.80 -2.34
C LEU A 33 -11.90 -3.19 -1.31
N PHE A 34 -10.82 -2.41 -1.22
CA PHE A 34 -9.78 -2.66 -0.24
C PHE A 34 -10.26 -2.36 1.19
N ALA A 35 -10.98 -1.25 1.39
CA ALA A 35 -11.62 -0.93 2.67
C ALA A 35 -12.59 -2.03 3.12
N ASP A 36 -13.46 -2.48 2.21
CA ASP A 36 -14.42 -3.55 2.48
C ASP A 36 -13.70 -4.87 2.81
N GLY A 37 -12.65 -5.22 2.06
CA GLY A 37 -11.84 -6.42 2.31
C GLY A 37 -11.14 -6.41 3.66
N LEU A 38 -10.67 -5.26 4.13
CA LEU A 38 -10.10 -5.08 5.47
C LEU A 38 -11.20 -5.25 6.54
N ASN A 39 -12.32 -4.53 6.42
CA ASN A 39 -13.43 -4.59 7.37
C ASN A 39 -14.01 -5.99 7.49
N ASP A 40 -14.25 -6.68 6.36
CA ASP A 40 -14.73 -8.06 6.35
C ASP A 40 -13.72 -9.02 6.99
N SER A 41 -12.42 -8.77 6.79
CA SER A 41 -11.36 -9.57 7.42
C SER A 41 -11.31 -9.35 8.92
N ASP A 42 -11.52 -8.13 9.36
CA ASP A 42 -11.49 -7.78 10.79
C ASP A 42 -12.67 -8.40 11.55
N GLN A 43 -13.85 -8.40 10.94
CA GLN A 43 -15.07 -8.96 11.53
C GLN A 43 -15.12 -10.49 11.48
N ASP A 44 -14.41 -11.15 10.57
CA ASP A 44 -14.40 -12.60 10.42
C ASP A 44 -13.51 -13.28 11.48
N ALA A 45 -14.11 -13.89 12.49
CA ALA A 45 -13.38 -14.56 13.57
C ALA A 45 -12.50 -15.75 13.10
N SER A 46 -12.73 -16.29 11.90
CA SER A 46 -11.91 -17.36 11.31
C SER A 46 -10.58 -16.82 10.76
N ILE A 47 -10.49 -15.52 10.42
CA ILE A 47 -9.29 -14.87 9.92
C ILE A 47 -8.45 -14.38 11.10
N LYS A 48 -7.15 -14.71 11.07
CA LYS A 48 -6.18 -14.36 12.10
C LYS A 48 -5.18 -13.32 11.64
N SER A 49 -4.94 -13.21 10.33
CA SER A 49 -4.05 -12.22 9.73
C SER A 49 -4.43 -11.96 8.28
N VAL A 50 -4.01 -10.81 7.76
CA VAL A 50 -4.22 -10.43 6.37
C VAL A 50 -2.88 -10.17 5.69
N ILE A 51 -2.72 -10.71 4.48
CA ILE A 51 -1.60 -10.42 3.58
C ILE A 51 -2.13 -9.60 2.42
N VAL A 52 -1.46 -8.49 2.12
CA VAL A 52 -1.77 -7.63 0.97
C VAL A 52 -0.63 -7.70 -0.04
N THR A 53 -0.98 -7.88 -1.31
CA THR A 53 -0.01 -7.95 -2.41
C THR A 53 -0.61 -7.38 -3.70
N GLY A 54 0.18 -7.32 -4.77
CA GLY A 54 -0.27 -6.87 -6.10
C GLY A 54 -0.09 -7.95 -7.16
N GLU A 55 -1.04 -8.03 -8.10
CA GLU A 55 -0.93 -8.89 -9.30
C GLU A 55 0.01 -8.24 -10.33
N GLY A 56 0.67 -9.05 -11.16
CA GLY A 56 1.52 -8.58 -12.26
C GLY A 56 2.90 -8.06 -11.83
N GLY A 57 3.41 -8.51 -10.67
CA GLY A 57 4.79 -8.24 -10.22
C GLY A 57 5.05 -6.81 -9.77
N ASN A 58 4.00 -6.04 -9.45
CA ASN A 58 4.12 -4.73 -8.82
C ASN A 58 3.12 -4.61 -7.67
N PHE A 59 3.49 -3.89 -6.62
CA PHE A 59 2.57 -3.65 -5.51
C PHE A 59 1.49 -2.65 -5.91
N SER A 60 1.84 -1.37 -6.09
CA SER A 60 0.90 -0.35 -6.58
C SER A 60 1.63 0.92 -7.02
N SER A 61 1.16 1.54 -8.11
CA SER A 61 1.60 2.87 -8.55
C SER A 61 0.91 4.02 -7.81
N GLY A 62 0.08 3.74 -6.79
CA GLY A 62 -0.64 4.74 -6.04
C GLY A 62 -1.94 5.17 -6.70
N VAL A 63 -2.30 6.42 -6.51
CA VAL A 63 -3.57 6.96 -7.02
C VAL A 63 -3.62 6.98 -8.54
N ASP A 64 -4.73 6.52 -9.12
CA ASP A 64 -5.01 6.68 -10.55
C ASP A 64 -5.38 8.15 -10.81
N LEU A 65 -4.38 8.93 -11.29
CA LEU A 65 -4.53 10.37 -11.50
C LEU A 65 -5.63 10.72 -12.51
N GLU A 66 -5.92 9.83 -13.46
CA GLU A 66 -7.03 10.02 -14.42
C GLU A 66 -8.38 10.01 -13.69
N SER A 67 -8.51 9.22 -12.62
CA SER A 67 -9.73 9.13 -11.83
C SER A 67 -9.93 10.32 -10.87
N MET A 68 -8.89 11.09 -10.59
CA MET A 68 -8.98 12.30 -9.75
C MET A 68 -9.39 13.54 -10.54
N VAL A 69 -9.13 13.57 -11.86
CA VAL A 69 -9.30 14.73 -12.73
C VAL A 69 -10.53 14.50 -13.60
N GLY A 70 -11.73 14.84 -13.12
CA GLY A 70 -12.95 14.68 -13.89
C GLY A 70 -14.22 14.91 -13.06
N GLU A 71 -15.39 14.74 -13.68
CA GLU A 71 -16.68 14.83 -12.97
C GLU A 71 -16.85 13.79 -11.85
N GLY A 72 -15.99 12.76 -11.80
CA GLY A 72 -15.91 11.74 -10.73
C GLY A 72 -15.03 12.11 -9.53
N GLY A 73 -14.42 13.28 -9.49
CA GLY A 73 -13.54 13.68 -8.36
C GLY A 73 -14.27 13.73 -7.01
N SER A 74 -15.57 14.00 -6.99
CA SER A 74 -16.40 13.92 -5.77
C SER A 74 -16.63 12.49 -5.27
N ASP A 75 -16.58 11.51 -6.17
CA ASP A 75 -16.84 10.12 -5.82
C ASP A 75 -15.59 9.39 -5.27
N TYR A 76 -14.42 10.01 -5.41
CA TYR A 76 -13.14 9.46 -4.96
C TYR A 76 -12.89 9.64 -3.46
N GLU A 77 -13.28 10.78 -2.90
CA GLU A 77 -12.95 11.18 -1.52
C GLU A 77 -13.51 10.20 -0.49
N ARG A 78 -14.75 9.77 -0.66
CA ARG A 78 -15.40 8.86 0.30
C ARG A 78 -14.75 7.47 0.34
N PRO A 79 -14.52 6.76 -0.79
CA PRO A 79 -13.79 5.49 -0.80
C PRO A 79 -12.38 5.60 -0.22
N PHE A 80 -11.67 6.68 -0.52
CA PHE A 80 -10.35 6.94 0.04
C PHE A 80 -10.38 7.09 1.56
N ASN A 81 -11.31 7.90 2.09
CA ASN A 81 -11.48 8.05 3.54
C ASN A 81 -11.92 6.76 4.22
N ASN A 82 -12.83 5.97 3.60
CA ASN A 82 -13.22 4.65 4.10
C ASN A 82 -12.00 3.71 4.21
N CYS A 83 -11.07 3.78 3.26
CA CYS A 83 -9.85 2.99 3.31
C CYS A 83 -8.91 3.43 4.44
N ILE A 84 -8.76 4.74 4.66
CA ILE A 84 -7.99 5.28 5.80
C ILE A 84 -8.59 4.77 7.12
N ASP A 85 -9.90 4.89 7.27
CA ASP A 85 -10.61 4.43 8.48
C ASP A 85 -10.44 2.93 8.70
N ALA A 86 -10.54 2.13 7.63
CA ALA A 86 -10.32 0.68 7.71
C ALA A 86 -8.90 0.33 8.12
N LEU A 87 -7.88 1.01 7.58
CA LEU A 87 -6.47 0.80 7.94
C LEU A 87 -6.19 1.14 9.42
N ILE A 88 -6.69 2.29 9.88
CA ILE A 88 -6.45 2.77 11.25
C ILE A 88 -7.14 1.89 12.30
N ASN A 89 -8.34 1.37 11.98
CA ASN A 89 -9.13 0.57 12.92
C ASN A 89 -8.89 -0.93 12.79
N PHE A 90 -8.05 -1.38 11.85
CA PHE A 90 -7.77 -2.80 11.66
C PHE A 90 -7.07 -3.40 12.88
N SER A 91 -7.62 -4.49 13.43
CA SER A 91 -7.20 -5.03 14.73
C SER A 91 -6.35 -6.30 14.66
N LYS A 92 -6.13 -6.85 13.45
CA LYS A 92 -5.37 -8.08 13.25
C LYS A 92 -4.04 -7.80 12.57
N PRO A 93 -3.05 -8.72 12.66
CA PRO A 93 -1.78 -8.55 11.94
C PRO A 93 -2.00 -8.31 10.45
N LEU A 94 -1.50 -7.17 9.95
CA LEU A 94 -1.57 -6.72 8.57
C LEU A 94 -0.17 -6.76 7.96
N ILE A 95 -0.02 -7.56 6.90
CA ILE A 95 1.27 -7.90 6.32
C ILE A 95 1.29 -7.48 4.86
N ALA A 96 2.29 -6.72 4.43
CA ALA A 96 2.53 -6.44 3.03
C ALA A 96 3.53 -7.44 2.44
N ALA A 97 3.18 -8.02 1.28
CA ALA A 97 4.09 -8.74 0.40
C ALA A 97 4.25 -7.91 -0.89
N ALA A 98 5.19 -6.97 -0.87
CA ALA A 98 5.32 -5.94 -1.89
C ALA A 98 6.44 -6.27 -2.87
N SER A 99 6.08 -6.47 -4.14
CA SER A 99 7.02 -6.71 -5.23
C SER A 99 7.11 -5.51 -6.17
N GLY A 100 8.21 -5.40 -6.88
CA GLY A 100 8.42 -4.45 -7.96
C GLY A 100 8.35 -2.99 -7.52
N ARG A 101 7.19 -2.34 -7.62
CA ARG A 101 7.06 -0.88 -7.36
C ARG A 101 5.94 -0.57 -6.37
N ALA A 102 6.23 0.40 -5.49
CA ALA A 102 5.24 1.09 -4.66
C ALA A 102 5.46 2.61 -4.79
N VAL A 103 4.44 3.36 -5.22
CA VAL A 103 4.55 4.79 -5.51
C VAL A 103 3.38 5.56 -4.91
N GLY A 104 3.60 6.76 -4.38
CA GLY A 104 2.56 7.62 -3.82
C GLY A 104 1.69 6.88 -2.81
N GLY A 105 0.37 6.83 -3.01
CA GLY A 105 -0.57 6.09 -2.18
C GLY A 105 -0.20 4.61 -1.99
N GLY A 106 0.40 3.96 -3.02
CA GLY A 106 0.91 2.60 -2.90
C GLY A 106 2.13 2.47 -1.98
N ALA A 107 2.92 3.53 -1.85
CA ALA A 107 4.04 3.58 -0.92
C ALA A 107 3.58 3.98 0.50
N THR A 108 2.64 4.93 0.60
CA THR A 108 2.17 5.43 1.90
C THR A 108 1.33 4.43 2.67
N ILE A 109 0.55 3.57 1.97
CA ILE A 109 -0.19 2.52 2.68
C ILE A 109 0.73 1.51 3.36
N LEU A 110 1.98 1.30 2.88
CA LEU A 110 2.93 0.39 3.53
C LEU A 110 3.29 0.81 4.96
N LEU A 111 3.13 2.10 5.29
CA LEU A 111 3.39 2.63 6.63
C LEU A 111 2.36 2.17 7.68
N HIS A 112 1.22 1.62 7.24
CA HIS A 112 0.15 1.10 8.09
C HIS A 112 0.27 -0.41 8.33
N PHE A 113 1.28 -1.07 7.77
CA PHE A 113 1.45 -2.52 7.92
C PHE A 113 2.36 -2.85 9.11
N ASP A 114 2.02 -3.90 9.85
CA ASP A 114 2.84 -4.42 10.95
C ASP A 114 4.12 -5.07 10.44
N TYR A 115 4.06 -5.71 9.26
CA TYR A 115 5.20 -6.33 8.60
C TYR A 115 5.21 -5.99 7.11
N VAL A 116 6.37 -5.60 6.60
CA VAL A 116 6.58 -5.31 5.17
C VAL A 116 7.69 -6.21 4.65
N PHE A 117 7.30 -7.14 3.78
CA PHE A 117 8.21 -8.00 3.04
C PHE A 117 8.35 -7.47 1.62
N ILE A 118 9.57 -7.37 1.13
CA ILE A 118 9.88 -6.87 -0.22
C ILE A 118 10.80 -7.82 -0.97
N ASP A 119 10.75 -7.80 -2.31
CA ASP A 119 11.74 -8.48 -3.15
C ASP A 119 13.01 -7.63 -3.37
N GLU A 120 14.05 -8.23 -3.95
CA GLU A 120 15.34 -7.57 -4.16
C GLU A 120 15.26 -6.44 -5.20
N ASP A 121 14.32 -6.54 -6.15
CA ASP A 121 14.10 -5.55 -7.21
C ASP A 121 13.11 -4.46 -6.81
N PHE A 122 12.59 -4.51 -5.60
CA PHE A 122 11.60 -3.56 -5.08
C PHE A 122 12.12 -2.12 -5.12
N LYS A 123 11.26 -1.19 -5.53
CA LYS A 123 11.51 0.25 -5.55
C LYS A 123 10.31 1.02 -5.04
N LEU A 124 10.60 2.00 -4.23
CA LEU A 124 9.61 2.86 -3.60
C LEU A 124 9.86 4.32 -3.98
N LYS A 125 8.78 5.12 -4.09
CA LYS A 125 8.86 6.56 -4.31
C LYS A 125 7.70 7.30 -3.64
N TYR A 126 8.01 8.45 -3.02
CA TYR A 126 7.04 9.41 -2.50
C TYR A 126 7.03 10.67 -3.37
N PRO A 127 6.27 10.76 -4.47
CA PRO A 127 6.40 11.80 -5.49
C PRO A 127 5.66 13.11 -5.16
N PHE A 128 5.30 13.35 -3.90
CA PHE A 128 4.44 14.46 -3.52
C PHE A 128 5.02 15.82 -3.86
N ALA A 129 6.27 16.08 -3.52
CA ALA A 129 6.94 17.36 -3.83
C ALA A 129 7.07 17.58 -5.35
N GLU A 130 7.39 16.53 -6.11
CA GLU A 130 7.51 16.57 -7.58
C GLU A 130 6.16 16.90 -8.24
N LEU A 131 5.05 16.43 -7.67
CA LEU A 131 3.71 16.65 -8.17
C LEU A 131 3.04 17.91 -7.59
N GLY A 132 3.69 18.61 -6.67
CA GLY A 132 3.10 19.76 -5.97
C GLY A 132 1.96 19.38 -5.04
N LEU A 133 1.97 18.15 -4.51
CA LEU A 133 0.96 17.61 -3.60
C LEU A 133 1.48 17.54 -2.17
N VAL A 134 0.57 17.54 -1.22
CA VAL A 134 0.89 17.23 0.18
C VAL A 134 0.91 15.72 0.40
N PRO A 135 1.78 15.20 1.30
CA PRO A 135 1.77 13.80 1.69
C PRO A 135 0.41 13.37 2.27
N GLU A 136 -0.07 12.20 1.86
CA GLU A 136 -1.37 11.64 2.22
C GLU A 136 -1.25 10.41 3.13
N LEU A 137 -2.40 9.78 3.49
CA LEU A 137 -2.44 8.56 4.33
C LEU A 137 -1.60 8.67 5.61
N GLY A 138 -1.57 9.84 6.24
CA GLY A 138 -0.81 10.07 7.46
C GLY A 138 0.71 10.01 7.30
N SER A 139 1.23 9.92 6.07
CA SER A 139 2.67 9.74 5.81
C SER A 139 3.54 10.89 6.32
N SER A 140 3.00 12.11 6.42
CA SER A 140 3.68 13.25 7.05
C SER A 140 3.90 13.10 8.57
N TYR A 141 3.23 12.14 9.20
CA TYR A 141 3.45 11.77 10.60
C TYR A 141 4.19 10.42 10.70
N LEU A 142 3.67 9.38 10.04
CA LEU A 142 4.16 8.01 10.16
C LEU A 142 5.62 7.86 9.70
N LEU A 143 6.02 8.55 8.62
CA LEU A 143 7.42 8.53 8.20
C LEU A 143 8.34 9.13 9.25
N PHE A 144 7.95 10.26 9.85
CA PHE A 144 8.78 10.90 10.88
C PHE A 144 8.88 10.06 12.15
N ASP A 145 7.82 9.35 12.50
CA ASP A 145 7.81 8.41 13.62
C ASP A 145 8.71 7.19 13.36
N GLN A 146 8.62 6.61 12.16
CA GLN A 146 9.35 5.38 11.79
C GLN A 146 10.82 5.63 11.40
N LEU A 147 11.14 6.71 10.67
CA LEU A 147 12.46 6.97 10.10
C LEU A 147 13.25 8.07 10.81
N GLY A 148 12.58 8.89 11.62
CA GLY A 148 13.13 10.14 12.15
C GLY A 148 13.14 11.28 11.12
N TYR A 149 13.45 12.51 11.60
CA TYR A 149 13.24 13.76 10.84
C TYR A 149 14.03 13.81 9.53
N GLN A 150 15.36 13.63 9.57
CA GLN A 150 16.21 13.85 8.39
C GLN A 150 15.88 12.90 7.24
N LYS A 151 15.71 11.61 7.52
CA LYS A 151 15.40 10.60 6.51
C LYS A 151 14.02 10.84 5.90
N SER A 152 13.02 11.17 6.72
CA SER A 152 11.66 11.47 6.26
C SER A 152 11.62 12.72 5.41
N PHE A 153 12.31 13.77 5.85
CA PHE A 153 12.43 15.01 5.09
C PHE A 153 13.07 14.77 3.71
N ASP A 154 14.15 13.99 3.68
CA ASP A 154 14.86 13.66 2.43
C ASP A 154 13.94 12.93 1.45
N VAL A 155 13.32 11.81 1.84
CA VAL A 155 12.47 11.00 0.94
C VAL A 155 11.21 11.75 0.48
N LEU A 156 10.63 12.62 1.31
CA LEU A 156 9.43 13.39 0.96
C LEU A 156 9.73 14.60 0.07
N THR A 157 10.89 15.24 0.23
CA THR A 157 11.21 16.47 -0.50
C THR A 157 11.97 16.23 -1.80
N THR A 158 12.81 15.19 -1.86
CA THR A 158 13.58 14.86 -3.07
C THR A 158 12.78 14.07 -4.09
N SER A 159 11.72 13.38 -3.65
CA SER A 159 10.96 12.43 -4.49
C SER A 159 11.87 11.41 -5.20
N SER A 160 13.00 11.08 -4.62
CA SER A 160 13.96 10.13 -5.18
C SER A 160 13.46 8.70 -5.08
N TRP A 161 13.87 7.85 -6.03
CA TRP A 161 13.64 6.42 -5.91
C TRP A 161 14.48 5.82 -4.78
N VAL A 162 13.85 5.03 -3.94
CA VAL A 162 14.45 4.26 -2.86
C VAL A 162 14.43 2.79 -3.27
N ASN A 163 15.58 2.14 -3.43
CA ASN A 163 15.65 0.71 -3.73
C ASN A 163 15.46 -0.16 -2.49
N ALA A 164 15.33 -1.48 -2.68
CA ALA A 164 15.08 -2.43 -1.60
C ALA A 164 16.11 -2.33 -0.46
N LYS A 165 17.40 -2.23 -0.80
CA LYS A 165 18.46 -2.08 0.21
C LYS A 165 18.33 -0.78 0.99
N GLN A 166 18.14 0.34 0.30
CA GLN A 166 17.95 1.65 0.93
C GLN A 166 16.73 1.66 1.84
N TYR A 167 15.60 1.06 1.40
CA TYR A 167 14.37 0.99 2.17
C TYR A 167 14.55 0.12 3.43
N SER A 168 15.27 -0.99 3.31
CA SER A 168 15.68 -1.81 4.46
C SER A 168 16.57 -1.05 5.45
N ASP A 169 17.56 -0.30 4.94
CA ASP A 169 18.48 0.51 5.77
C ASP A 169 17.76 1.69 6.45
N LEU A 170 16.63 2.12 5.90
CA LEU A 170 15.75 3.12 6.53
C LEU A 170 15.00 2.57 7.75
N GLY A 171 14.67 1.29 7.77
CA GLY A 171 14.07 0.60 8.94
C GLY A 171 12.65 0.05 8.81
N PRO A 172 11.80 0.48 7.84
CA PRO A 172 10.41 0.01 7.78
C PRO A 172 10.23 -1.41 7.26
N VAL A 173 11.27 -2.03 6.73
CA VAL A 173 11.22 -3.37 6.13
C VAL A 173 11.50 -4.44 7.18
N SER A 174 10.60 -5.41 7.26
CA SER A 174 10.75 -6.54 8.17
C SER A 174 11.66 -7.64 7.60
N TYR A 175 11.69 -7.80 6.27
CA TYR A 175 12.53 -8.81 5.59
C TYR A 175 12.67 -8.55 4.08
N THR A 176 13.84 -8.89 3.49
CA THR A 176 14.22 -8.59 2.09
C THR A 176 14.31 -9.82 1.19
N HIS A 177 13.68 -10.95 1.46
CA HIS A 177 13.71 -12.13 0.59
C HIS A 177 12.32 -12.76 0.51
N LEU A 178 11.47 -12.21 -0.38
CA LEU A 178 10.22 -12.84 -0.77
C LEU A 178 10.50 -13.96 -1.77
N THR A 179 10.80 -15.15 -1.28
CA THR A 179 10.59 -16.37 -2.08
C THR A 179 9.17 -16.86 -1.83
N LEU A 180 8.23 -16.47 -2.70
CA LEU A 180 6.93 -17.14 -2.70
C LEU A 180 7.16 -18.61 -3.05
N PRO A 181 6.57 -19.57 -2.34
CA PRO A 181 6.66 -20.97 -2.74
C PRO A 181 6.05 -21.11 -4.13
N THR A 182 6.87 -21.48 -5.09
CA THR A 182 6.41 -21.91 -6.40
C THR A 182 5.73 -23.26 -6.22
N THR A 183 4.40 -23.28 -6.26
CA THR A 183 3.59 -24.50 -6.41
C THR A 183 3.55 -24.90 -7.85
#